data_407b4104b59c8801a3c2df44d08c76a3
#
_entry.id   407b4104b59c8801a3c2df44d08c76a3
#
_cell.length_a   1.000
_cell.length_b   1.000
_cell.length_c   1.000
_cell.angle_alpha   90.00
_cell.angle_beta   90.00
_cell.angle_gamma   90.00
#
_symmetry.space_group_name_H-M   'P 1'
#
loop_
_entity.id
_entity.type
_entity.pdbx_description
1 polymer ?
#
loop_
_entity_poly.entity_id
_entity_poly.type
_entity_poly.pdbx_seq_one_letter_code
_entity_poly.pdbx_strand_id
1 'polypeptide(L)'
;MTRGFLWAALLAAATVSAAAGDFDAALAKRLGADQYGMKPYVLVILKTGPKTDLPKDVQTKIFQGHMANIKRLAVGGKLIVAGPFFENAQHYEGIFIFNVAKVEEAEPLLRTDPAVAAGALAFEAYGWYGSAALQETVAIHNRIAKASP
;
A
#
# COMPACT_ATOMS: atom_id res chain seq x y z
N MET A 1 -2.10 -59.33 39.34
CA MET A 1 -2.11 -57.98 39.97
C MET A 1 -1.22 -57.08 39.14
N THR A 2 -1.80 -56.36 38.18
CA THR A 2 -1.08 -55.40 37.29
C THR A 2 -1.68 -54.03 37.48
N ARG A 3 -0.91 -53.15 38.12
CA ARG A 3 -1.28 -51.72 38.39
C ARG A 3 -0.91 -50.91 37.15
N GLY A 4 -1.92 -50.46 36.40
CA GLY A 4 -1.77 -49.51 35.30
C GLY A 4 -1.57 -48.09 35.86
N PHE A 5 -0.45 -47.44 35.49
CA PHE A 5 -0.21 -46.03 35.73
C PHE A 5 -0.83 -45.19 34.59
N LEU A 6 -1.89 -44.46 34.89
CA LEU A 6 -2.43 -43.41 34.01
C LEU A 6 -1.60 -42.16 34.16
N TRP A 7 -0.85 -41.83 33.11
CA TRP A 7 -0.21 -40.51 32.99
C TRP A 7 -1.22 -39.52 32.40
N ALA A 8 -1.76 -38.65 33.23
CA ALA A 8 -2.52 -37.50 32.77
C ALA A 8 -1.55 -36.41 32.30
N ALA A 9 -1.41 -36.24 31.00
CA ALA A 9 -0.65 -35.12 30.44
C ALA A 9 -1.51 -33.83 30.54
N LEU A 10 -1.13 -32.94 31.45
CA LEU A 10 -1.68 -31.58 31.53
C LEU A 10 -1.10 -30.78 30.36
N LEU A 11 -1.87 -30.54 29.30
CA LEU A 11 -1.53 -29.53 28.29
C LEU A 11 -1.79 -28.14 28.92
N ALA A 12 -0.76 -27.47 29.33
CA ALA A 12 -0.82 -26.07 29.67
C ALA A 12 -0.94 -25.27 28.33
N ALA A 13 -2.13 -24.82 28.01
CA ALA A 13 -2.34 -23.86 26.93
C ALA A 13 -1.75 -22.53 27.37
N ALA A 14 -0.56 -22.21 26.87
CA ALA A 14 0.01 -20.89 27.01
C ALA A 14 -0.82 -19.92 26.15
N THR A 15 -1.72 -19.17 26.78
CA THR A 15 -2.37 -18.01 26.15
C THR A 15 -1.30 -16.94 25.96
N VAL A 16 -0.82 -16.79 24.73
CA VAL A 16 -0.03 -15.61 24.33
C VAL A 16 -1.02 -14.44 24.36
N SER A 17 -1.12 -13.76 25.50
CA SER A 17 -1.74 -12.44 25.55
C SER A 17 -0.78 -11.50 24.83
N ALA A 18 -1.10 -11.15 23.56
CA ALA A 18 -0.48 -10.01 22.92
C ALA A 18 -0.82 -8.80 23.81
N ALA A 19 0.17 -8.27 24.52
CA ALA A 19 0.01 -7.01 25.24
C ALA A 19 -0.40 -5.96 24.18
N ALA A 20 -1.67 -5.55 24.20
CA ALA A 20 -2.10 -4.36 23.48
C ALA A 20 -1.23 -3.23 24.04
N GLY A 21 -0.35 -2.66 23.19
CA GLY A 21 0.44 -1.50 23.57
C GLY A 21 -0.49 -0.41 24.09
N ASP A 22 -0.01 0.38 25.05
CA ASP A 22 -0.78 1.51 25.55
C ASP A 22 -1.23 2.39 24.39
N PHE A 23 -2.52 2.78 24.39
CA PHE A 23 -3.10 3.61 23.35
C PHE A 23 -2.43 4.99 23.32
N ASP A 24 -1.81 5.34 22.20
CA ASP A 24 -1.20 6.65 21.95
C ASP A 24 -2.20 7.59 21.25
N ALA A 25 -2.90 8.39 22.04
CA ALA A 25 -3.89 9.35 21.55
C ALA A 25 -3.27 10.45 20.66
N ALA A 26 -2.03 10.86 20.93
CA ALA A 26 -1.35 11.88 20.14
C ALA A 26 -1.00 11.35 18.74
N LEU A 27 -0.49 10.12 18.66
CA LEU A 27 -0.21 9.42 17.40
C LEU A 27 -1.50 9.18 16.60
N ALA A 28 -2.54 8.67 17.24
CA ALA A 28 -3.84 8.43 16.60
C ALA A 28 -4.41 9.72 15.98
N LYS A 29 -4.38 10.82 16.73
CA LYS A 29 -4.80 12.14 16.24
C LYS A 29 -3.94 12.62 15.07
N ARG A 30 -2.62 12.50 15.16
CA ARG A 30 -1.68 12.91 14.11
C ARG A 30 -1.92 12.16 12.80
N LEU A 31 -2.21 10.86 12.88
CA LEU A 31 -2.50 10.01 11.73
C LEU A 31 -3.96 10.12 11.23
N GLY A 32 -4.83 10.85 11.94
CA GLY A 32 -6.24 10.95 11.61
C GLY A 32 -6.98 9.62 11.77
N ALA A 33 -6.54 8.81 12.71
CA ALA A 33 -7.16 7.52 13.01
C ALA A 33 -8.49 7.71 13.75
N ASP A 34 -9.45 6.87 13.43
CA ASP A 34 -10.68 6.72 14.21
C ASP A 34 -10.46 5.82 15.46
N GLN A 35 -11.55 5.46 16.15
CA GLN A 35 -11.49 4.61 17.33
C GLN A 35 -10.91 3.20 17.09
N TYR A 36 -10.85 2.76 15.86
CA TYR A 36 -10.30 1.46 15.44
C TYR A 36 -8.87 1.57 14.87
N GLY A 37 -8.26 2.75 14.91
CA GLY A 37 -6.95 2.99 14.31
C GLY A 37 -6.98 3.06 12.78
N MET A 38 -8.16 3.28 12.19
CA MET A 38 -8.40 3.21 10.76
C MET A 38 -8.75 4.58 10.18
N LYS A 39 -8.69 4.71 8.86
CA LYS A 39 -9.16 5.88 8.10
C LYS A 39 -9.49 5.54 6.66
N PRO A 40 -10.26 6.39 5.96
CA PRO A 40 -10.48 6.22 4.52
C PRO A 40 -9.23 6.57 3.70
N TYR A 41 -9.04 5.81 2.63
CA TYR A 41 -8.05 5.95 1.57
C TYR A 41 -8.67 5.68 0.21
N VAL A 42 -7.90 5.86 -0.85
CA VAL A 42 -8.22 5.33 -2.18
C VAL A 42 -7.15 4.33 -2.58
N LEU A 43 -7.58 3.09 -2.78
CA LEU A 43 -6.78 2.01 -3.35
C LEU A 43 -6.93 2.04 -4.86
N VAL A 44 -5.81 1.97 -5.57
CA VAL A 44 -5.76 1.96 -7.04
C VAL A 44 -5.03 0.72 -7.51
N ILE A 45 -5.60 0.04 -8.48
CA ILE A 45 -4.96 -1.02 -9.25
C ILE A 45 -4.56 -0.43 -10.59
N LEU A 46 -3.27 -0.44 -10.89
CA LEU A 46 -2.72 -0.10 -12.19
C LEU A 46 -2.75 -1.34 -13.08
N LYS A 47 -3.15 -1.16 -14.32
CA LYS A 47 -3.30 -2.23 -15.32
C LYS A 47 -2.56 -1.84 -16.59
N THR A 48 -2.18 -2.81 -17.41
CA THR A 48 -1.72 -2.54 -18.76
C THR A 48 -2.73 -1.66 -19.48
N GLY A 49 -2.28 -0.56 -20.03
CA GLY A 49 -3.11 0.39 -20.75
C GLY A 49 -3.36 -0.02 -22.21
N PRO A 50 -4.17 0.76 -22.93
CA PRO A 50 -4.51 0.44 -24.32
C PRO A 50 -3.37 0.66 -25.32
N LYS A 51 -2.31 1.38 -24.95
CA LYS A 51 -1.14 1.66 -25.81
C LYS A 51 0.05 0.82 -25.39
N THR A 52 0.20 -0.34 -26.03
CA THR A 52 1.26 -1.32 -25.73
C THR A 52 2.42 -1.29 -26.72
N ASP A 53 2.26 -0.66 -27.87
CA ASP A 53 3.20 -0.65 -29.01
C ASP A 53 4.01 0.66 -29.11
N LEU A 54 4.27 1.31 -27.99
CA LEU A 54 5.05 2.54 -27.95
C LEU A 54 6.52 2.28 -28.29
N PRO A 55 7.20 3.19 -29.04
CA PRO A 55 8.64 3.10 -29.29
C PRO A 55 9.44 3.01 -27.98
N LYS A 56 10.55 2.27 -27.99
CA LYS A 56 11.32 1.94 -26.78
C LYS A 56 11.87 3.18 -26.05
N ASP A 57 12.29 4.19 -26.79
CA ASP A 57 12.74 5.47 -26.23
C ASP A 57 11.60 6.25 -25.55
N VAL A 58 10.38 6.16 -26.10
CA VAL A 58 9.17 6.73 -25.52
C VAL A 58 8.80 5.98 -24.23
N GLN A 59 8.82 4.64 -24.25
CA GLN A 59 8.59 3.82 -23.07
C GLN A 59 9.55 4.19 -21.92
N THR A 60 10.84 4.35 -22.23
CA THR A 60 11.86 4.74 -21.24
C THR A 60 11.56 6.09 -20.62
N LYS A 61 11.18 7.10 -21.42
CA LYS A 61 10.82 8.44 -20.92
C LYS A 61 9.57 8.40 -20.05
N ILE A 62 8.56 7.65 -20.47
CA ILE A 62 7.31 7.46 -19.71
C ILE A 62 7.62 6.82 -18.36
N PHE A 63 8.43 5.76 -18.32
CA PHE A 63 8.81 5.08 -17.07
C PHE A 63 9.57 6.02 -16.13
N GLN A 64 10.54 6.78 -16.63
CA GLN A 64 11.25 7.78 -15.83
C GLN A 64 10.30 8.83 -15.25
N GLY A 65 9.35 9.32 -16.05
CA GLY A 65 8.33 10.25 -15.61
C GLY A 65 7.37 9.65 -14.56
N HIS A 66 6.98 8.39 -14.74
CA HIS A 66 6.18 7.63 -13.78
C HIS A 66 6.88 7.53 -12.42
N MET A 67 8.14 7.12 -12.39
CA MET A 67 8.93 7.03 -11.15
C MET A 67 9.11 8.40 -10.48
N ALA A 68 9.36 9.46 -11.25
CA ALA A 68 9.45 10.83 -10.74
C ALA A 68 8.11 11.29 -10.14
N ASN A 69 6.98 10.94 -10.75
CA ASN A 69 5.65 11.26 -10.26
C ASN A 69 5.33 10.53 -8.95
N ILE A 70 5.65 9.25 -8.84
CA ILE A 70 5.53 8.48 -7.58
C ILE A 70 6.29 9.20 -6.46
N LYS A 71 7.56 9.54 -6.69
CA LYS A 71 8.39 10.25 -5.71
C LYS A 71 7.78 11.60 -5.30
N ARG A 72 7.32 12.38 -6.27
CA ARG A 72 6.70 13.70 -6.03
C ARG A 72 5.44 13.56 -5.16
N LEU A 73 4.58 12.60 -5.46
CA LEU A 73 3.33 12.36 -4.73
C LEU A 73 3.60 11.80 -3.32
N ALA A 74 4.62 10.95 -3.16
CA ALA A 74 5.04 10.44 -1.86
C ALA A 74 5.61 11.54 -0.96
N VAL A 75 6.50 12.40 -1.49
CA VAL A 75 7.03 13.57 -0.76
C VAL A 75 5.91 14.53 -0.37
N GLY A 76 4.91 14.71 -1.23
CA GLY A 76 3.73 15.53 -0.95
C GLY A 76 2.72 14.89 0.02
N GLY A 77 2.99 13.69 0.55
CA GLY A 77 2.10 12.98 1.48
C GLY A 77 0.77 12.52 0.86
N LYS A 78 0.67 12.53 -0.48
CA LYS A 78 -0.53 12.11 -1.21
C LYS A 78 -0.52 10.61 -1.54
N LEU A 79 0.64 10.06 -1.85
CA LEU A 79 0.84 8.64 -2.14
C LEU A 79 1.62 8.00 -0.98
N ILE A 80 1.05 7.00 -0.33
CA ILE A 80 1.63 6.38 0.87
C ILE A 80 2.13 4.96 0.62
N VAL A 81 1.58 4.28 -0.40
CA VAL A 81 2.06 2.98 -0.85
C VAL A 81 2.08 2.98 -2.38
N ALA A 82 3.16 2.50 -2.95
CA ALA A 82 3.32 2.20 -4.36
C ALA A 82 4.19 0.96 -4.52
N GLY A 83 3.84 0.10 -5.46
CA GLY A 83 4.65 -1.07 -5.77
C GLY A 83 4.10 -1.84 -6.96
N PRO A 84 4.99 -2.52 -7.73
CA PRO A 84 4.57 -3.36 -8.84
C PRO A 84 4.02 -4.70 -8.34
N PHE A 85 3.15 -5.31 -9.13
CA PHE A 85 2.83 -6.71 -9.02
C PHE A 85 3.90 -7.55 -9.73
N PHE A 86 4.09 -8.78 -9.28
CA PHE A 86 4.72 -9.80 -10.10
C PHE A 86 3.78 -10.18 -11.26
N GLU A 87 4.33 -10.81 -12.30
CA GLU A 87 3.55 -11.30 -13.43
C GLU A 87 2.30 -12.07 -12.96
N ASN A 88 1.15 -11.72 -13.55
CA ASN A 88 -0.14 -12.27 -13.15
C ASN A 88 -1.11 -12.32 -14.33
N ALA A 89 -2.09 -13.23 -14.26
CA ALA A 89 -3.06 -13.48 -15.32
C ALA A 89 -4.02 -12.29 -15.58
N GLN A 90 -4.15 -11.37 -14.65
CA GLN A 90 -5.01 -10.19 -14.76
C GLN A 90 -4.34 -9.01 -15.46
N HIS A 91 -3.04 -9.12 -15.77
CA HIS A 91 -2.23 -8.03 -16.30
C HIS A 91 -2.25 -6.78 -15.41
N TYR A 92 -2.25 -7.00 -14.09
CA TYR A 92 -2.09 -5.94 -13.12
C TYR A 92 -0.61 -5.56 -13.03
N GLU A 93 -0.34 -4.26 -13.17
CA GLU A 93 1.01 -3.70 -13.20
C GLU A 93 1.48 -3.27 -11.81
N GLY A 94 0.59 -2.72 -11.00
CA GLY A 94 0.95 -2.24 -9.67
C GLY A 94 -0.23 -1.77 -8.84
N ILE A 95 0.09 -1.36 -7.62
CA ILE A 95 -0.88 -0.82 -6.67
C ILE A 95 -0.41 0.55 -6.19
N PHE A 96 -1.37 1.48 -6.02
CA PHE A 96 -1.20 2.70 -5.26
C PHE A 96 -2.20 2.76 -4.11
N ILE A 97 -1.79 3.34 -2.97
CA ILE A 97 -2.71 3.78 -1.92
C ILE A 97 -2.51 5.28 -1.73
N PHE A 98 -3.56 6.03 -2.04
CA PHE A 98 -3.60 7.48 -1.87
C PHE A 98 -4.17 7.87 -0.51
N ASN A 99 -3.53 8.83 0.15
CA ASN A 99 -3.98 9.44 1.40
C ASN A 99 -5.04 10.53 1.13
N VAL A 100 -6.12 10.13 0.49
CA VAL A 100 -7.32 10.93 0.24
C VAL A 100 -8.56 10.08 0.52
N ALA A 101 -9.68 10.71 0.86
CA ALA A 101 -10.86 9.99 1.32
C ALA A 101 -11.78 9.51 0.19
N LYS A 102 -11.73 10.17 -0.98
CA LYS A 102 -12.66 9.95 -2.08
C LYS A 102 -11.92 9.69 -3.39
N VAL A 103 -12.52 8.87 -4.25
CA VAL A 103 -11.98 8.54 -5.58
C VAL A 103 -11.80 9.79 -6.43
N GLU A 104 -12.74 10.75 -6.35
CA GLU A 104 -12.69 12.00 -7.09
C GLU A 104 -11.48 12.89 -6.73
N GLU A 105 -10.91 12.69 -5.54
CA GLU A 105 -9.68 13.39 -5.12
C GLU A 105 -8.41 12.68 -5.64
N ALA A 106 -8.47 11.36 -5.83
CA ALA A 106 -7.35 10.57 -6.36
C ALA A 106 -7.23 10.69 -7.89
N GLU A 107 -8.33 10.78 -8.62
CA GLU A 107 -8.30 10.82 -10.09
C GLU A 107 -7.43 11.94 -10.68
N PRO A 108 -7.51 13.20 -10.21
CA PRO A 108 -6.60 14.25 -10.70
C PRO A 108 -5.13 13.92 -10.44
N LEU A 109 -4.82 13.27 -9.31
CA LEU A 109 -3.45 12.85 -8.99
C LEU A 109 -2.96 11.76 -9.92
N LEU A 110 -3.81 10.78 -10.25
CA LEU A 110 -3.51 9.71 -11.21
C LEU A 110 -3.25 10.26 -12.61
N ARG A 111 -4.01 11.26 -13.05
CA ARG A 111 -3.84 11.89 -14.36
C ARG A 111 -2.55 12.70 -14.50
N THR A 112 -1.85 13.01 -13.39
CA THR A 112 -0.51 13.61 -13.43
C THR A 112 0.58 12.60 -13.77
N ASP A 113 0.26 11.30 -13.80
CA ASP A 113 1.21 10.25 -14.14
C ASP A 113 1.41 10.17 -15.66
N PRO A 114 2.65 10.33 -16.17
CA PRO A 114 2.92 10.24 -17.59
C PRO A 114 2.54 8.90 -18.22
N ALA A 115 2.59 7.80 -17.46
CA ALA A 115 2.22 6.50 -17.96
C ALA A 115 0.70 6.37 -18.15
N VAL A 116 -0.08 6.96 -17.24
CA VAL A 116 -1.54 7.06 -17.37
C VAL A 116 -1.91 8.03 -18.48
N ALA A 117 -1.30 9.21 -18.52
CA ALA A 117 -1.56 10.23 -19.53
C ALA A 117 -1.26 9.73 -20.95
N ALA A 118 -0.20 8.95 -21.12
CA ALA A 118 0.18 8.34 -22.39
C ALA A 118 -0.68 7.13 -22.78
N GLY A 119 -1.50 6.59 -21.89
CA GLY A 119 -2.29 5.38 -22.10
C GLY A 119 -1.46 4.08 -22.05
N ALA A 120 -0.23 4.14 -21.53
CA ALA A 120 0.58 2.96 -21.25
C ALA A 120 0.06 2.21 -20.00
N LEU A 121 -0.50 2.94 -19.03
CA LEU A 121 -1.23 2.39 -17.91
C LEU A 121 -2.69 2.84 -17.93
N ALA A 122 -3.56 1.93 -17.53
CA ALA A 122 -4.93 2.19 -17.12
C ALA A 122 -5.06 1.98 -15.60
N PHE A 123 -6.16 2.41 -14.99
CA PHE A 123 -6.36 2.23 -13.57
C PHE A 123 -7.82 1.93 -13.21
N GLU A 124 -7.98 1.28 -12.08
CA GLU A 124 -9.23 1.18 -11.32
C GLU A 124 -9.00 1.75 -9.92
N ALA A 125 -9.93 2.57 -9.44
CA ALA A 125 -9.81 3.25 -8.15
C ALA A 125 -11.01 2.94 -7.26
N TYR A 126 -10.74 2.63 -5.98
CA TYR A 126 -11.73 2.19 -5.02
C TYR A 126 -11.54 2.94 -3.70
N GLY A 127 -12.66 3.41 -3.10
CA GLY A 127 -12.64 3.82 -1.71
C GLY A 127 -12.27 2.63 -0.82
N TRP A 128 -11.32 2.80 0.08
CA TRP A 128 -10.82 1.74 0.93
C TRP A 128 -10.62 2.22 2.36
N TYR A 129 -10.99 1.40 3.33
CA TYR A 129 -10.85 1.68 4.75
C TYR A 129 -9.71 0.86 5.30
N GLY A 130 -8.61 1.52 5.63
CA GLY A 130 -7.35 0.88 6.02
C GLY A 130 -6.73 1.47 7.27
N SER A 131 -5.71 0.81 7.81
CA SER A 131 -4.99 1.29 8.98
C SER A 131 -4.39 2.67 8.75
N ALA A 132 -4.61 3.61 9.68
CA ALA A 132 -4.00 4.93 9.64
C ALA A 132 -2.46 4.88 9.75
N ALA A 133 -1.91 3.80 10.31
CA ALA A 133 -0.47 3.56 10.42
C ALA A 133 0.24 3.47 9.06
N LEU A 134 -0.48 3.21 7.97
CA LEU A 134 0.09 3.21 6.61
C LEU A 134 0.74 4.55 6.23
N GLN A 135 0.35 5.66 6.85
CA GLN A 135 0.97 6.96 6.61
C GLN A 135 2.45 7.02 7.03
N GLU A 136 2.90 6.13 7.92
CA GLU A 136 4.30 6.01 8.31
C GLU A 136 5.14 5.22 7.29
N THR A 137 4.51 4.57 6.30
CA THR A 137 5.18 3.67 5.34
C THR A 137 6.32 4.38 4.60
N VAL A 138 6.10 5.59 4.09
CA VAL A 138 7.11 6.34 3.34
C VAL A 138 8.31 6.69 4.23
N ALA A 139 8.07 7.15 5.46
CA ALA A 139 9.12 7.52 6.39
C ALA A 139 9.97 6.30 6.80
N ILE A 140 9.32 5.16 7.02
CA ILE A 140 10.00 3.90 7.36
C ILE A 140 10.76 3.38 6.14
N HIS A 141 10.13 3.39 4.95
CA HIS A 141 10.75 2.95 3.70
C HIS A 141 12.05 3.68 3.42
N ASN A 142 12.07 5.02 3.57
CA ASN A 142 13.27 5.83 3.36
C ASN A 142 14.44 5.51 4.31
N ARG A 143 14.16 4.85 5.44
CA ARG A 143 15.18 4.42 6.41
C ARG A 143 15.72 3.03 6.15
N ILE A 144 15.00 2.19 5.42
CA ILE A 144 15.38 0.80 5.11
C ILE A 144 15.85 0.61 3.66
N ALA A 145 15.52 1.55 2.76
CA ALA A 145 15.97 1.52 1.38
C ALA A 145 17.41 2.06 1.27
N LYS A 146 18.32 1.29 0.66
CA LYS A 146 19.71 1.72 0.35
C LYS A 146 19.81 2.45 -0.97
N ALA A 147 18.84 2.25 -1.87
CA ALA A 147 18.77 2.86 -3.19
C ALA A 147 17.31 3.14 -3.54
N SER A 148 17.08 4.11 -4.44
CA SER A 148 15.78 4.25 -5.09
C SER A 148 15.62 3.21 -6.19
N PRO A 149 14.43 2.67 -6.39
CA PRO A 149 14.12 1.75 -7.49
C PRO A 149 14.23 2.44 -8.85
#